data_45da19b92d1046140c909a5201b32e89
#
_entry.id   45da19b92d1046140c909a5201b32e89
#
_cell.length_a   1.000
_cell.length_b   1.000
_cell.length_c   1.000
_cell.angle_alpha   90.00
_cell.angle_beta   90.00
_cell.angle_gamma   90.00
#
_symmetry.space_group_name_H-M   'P 1'
#
loop_
_entity.id
_entity.type
_entity.pdbx_description
1 polymer ?
#
loop_
_entity_poly.entity_id
_entity_poly.type
_entity_poly.pdbx_seq_one_letter_code
_entity_poly.pdbx_strand_id
1 'polypeptide(L)'
;MCRGSEEMDMEHINAFKAAIAAVCAALTTLWGWFGWVVFAWIVSMIIDYLTGSAAALRAGEWSSKAARDGIWHKVGSIVAVIVAALLDVVIGHLLANVPGVELPFTYTVLLSPLVVIWYILTEAGSIIENAGALGAPIPVWLTKMIAALESKVDEVGNSIHDK
;
A
#
# COMPACT_ATOMS: atom_id res chain seq x y z
N MET A 1 43.39 -16.73 4.69
CA MET A 1 42.35 -17.05 3.70
C MET A 1 40.95 -16.53 4.09
N CYS A 2 40.71 -16.01 5.31
CA CYS A 2 39.41 -15.53 5.78
C CYS A 2 39.12 -14.02 5.49
N ARG A 3 40.14 -13.23 5.13
CA ARG A 3 39.96 -11.78 4.94
C ARG A 3 39.19 -11.39 3.67
N GLY A 4 39.31 -12.16 2.62
CA GLY A 4 38.65 -11.88 1.33
C GLY A 4 37.15 -12.19 1.31
N SER A 5 36.66 -13.08 2.17
CA SER A 5 35.23 -13.37 2.30
C SER A 5 34.49 -12.28 3.09
N GLU A 6 35.10 -11.73 4.12
CA GLU A 6 34.53 -10.64 4.90
C GLU A 6 34.49 -9.31 4.11
N GLU A 7 35.49 -9.05 3.29
CA GLU A 7 35.50 -7.87 2.39
C GLU A 7 34.42 -7.98 1.31
N MET A 8 34.22 -9.15 0.74
CA MET A 8 33.18 -9.42 -0.28
C MET A 8 31.78 -9.34 0.31
N ASP A 9 31.54 -9.83 1.51
CA ASP A 9 30.27 -9.72 2.22
C ASP A 9 29.94 -8.26 2.57
N MET A 10 30.93 -7.46 2.99
CA MET A 10 30.75 -6.03 3.24
C MET A 10 30.44 -5.25 1.98
N GLU A 11 31.04 -5.58 0.85
CA GLU A 11 30.77 -4.95 -0.44
C GLU A 11 29.34 -5.21 -0.89
N HIS A 12 28.85 -6.44 -0.80
CA HIS A 12 27.46 -6.80 -1.10
C HIS A 12 26.46 -6.10 -0.18
N ILE A 13 26.74 -5.99 1.11
CA ILE A 13 25.90 -5.29 2.07
C ILE A 13 25.85 -3.78 1.74
N ASN A 14 26.98 -3.19 1.38
CA ASN A 14 27.04 -1.77 1.02
C ASN A 14 26.33 -1.50 -0.31
N ALA A 15 26.47 -2.37 -1.31
CA ALA A 15 25.73 -2.27 -2.57
C ALA A 15 24.21 -2.38 -2.35
N PHE A 16 23.76 -3.28 -1.49
CA PHE A 16 22.36 -3.43 -1.12
C PHE A 16 21.82 -2.18 -0.40
N LYS A 17 22.56 -1.65 0.56
CA LYS A 17 22.21 -0.38 1.24
C LYS A 17 22.14 0.79 0.27
N ALA A 18 23.07 0.88 -0.66
CA ALA A 18 23.10 1.92 -1.69
C ALA A 18 21.89 1.81 -2.63
N ALA A 19 21.49 0.58 -3.02
CA ALA A 19 20.30 0.35 -3.83
C ALA A 19 19.03 0.79 -3.11
N ILE A 20 18.87 0.43 -1.83
CA ILE A 20 17.73 0.87 -1.00
C ILE A 20 17.71 2.41 -0.92
N ALA A 21 18.86 3.03 -0.61
CA ALA A 21 18.95 4.48 -0.49
C ALA A 21 18.58 5.19 -1.81
N ALA A 22 18.98 4.63 -2.95
CA ALA A 22 18.63 5.15 -4.27
C ALA A 22 17.13 5.06 -4.55
N VAL A 23 16.48 3.94 -4.22
CA VAL A 23 15.01 3.78 -4.33
C VAL A 23 14.29 4.78 -3.43
N CYS A 24 14.72 4.90 -2.16
CA CYS A 24 14.15 5.86 -1.23
C CYS A 24 14.28 7.31 -1.73
N ALA A 25 15.45 7.68 -2.25
CA ALA A 25 15.68 9.00 -2.81
C ALA A 25 14.82 9.25 -4.05
N ALA A 26 14.69 8.28 -4.94
CA ALA A 26 13.84 8.37 -6.13
C ALA A 26 12.36 8.57 -5.76
N LEU A 27 11.82 7.77 -4.84
CA LEU A 27 10.44 7.90 -4.37
C LEU A 27 10.19 9.28 -3.74
N THR A 28 11.12 9.76 -2.90
CA THR A 28 11.00 11.07 -2.25
C THR A 28 11.08 12.22 -3.27
N THR A 29 11.97 12.10 -4.27
CA THR A 29 12.19 13.15 -5.27
C THR A 29 11.03 13.23 -6.27
N LEU A 30 10.48 12.08 -6.69
CA LEU A 30 9.44 12.01 -7.71
C LEU A 30 8.04 12.29 -7.14
N TRP A 31 7.74 11.75 -5.94
CA TRP A 31 6.39 11.78 -5.37
C TRP A 31 6.31 12.32 -3.94
N GLY A 32 7.42 12.82 -3.39
CA GLY A 32 7.45 13.35 -2.03
C GLY A 32 6.96 12.34 -0.98
N TRP A 33 6.16 12.79 -0.01
CA TRP A 33 5.58 11.94 1.03
C TRP A 33 4.67 10.83 0.47
N PHE A 34 3.98 11.07 -0.64
CA PHE A 34 3.07 10.12 -1.26
C PHE A 34 3.80 8.88 -1.80
N GLY A 35 5.03 9.05 -2.29
CA GLY A 35 5.86 7.92 -2.71
C GLY A 35 6.10 6.89 -1.59
N TRP A 36 6.23 7.35 -0.35
CA TRP A 36 6.36 6.47 0.81
C TRP A 36 5.07 5.72 1.13
N VAL A 37 3.92 6.35 0.95
CA VAL A 37 2.61 5.71 1.13
C VAL A 37 2.40 4.62 0.08
N VAL A 38 2.74 4.89 -1.19
CA VAL A 38 2.70 3.89 -2.27
C VAL A 38 3.67 2.74 -2.00
N PHE A 39 4.88 3.03 -1.53
CA PHE A 39 5.84 2.01 -1.16
C PHE A 39 5.32 1.12 -0.01
N ALA A 40 4.77 1.72 1.05
CA ALA A 40 4.16 0.98 2.16
C ALA A 40 3.01 0.08 1.67
N TRP A 41 2.18 0.56 0.75
CA TRP A 41 1.12 -0.23 0.14
C TRP A 41 1.66 -1.45 -0.63
N ILE A 42 2.68 -1.27 -1.47
CA ILE A 42 3.30 -2.39 -2.20
C ILE A 42 3.87 -3.43 -1.22
N VAL A 43 4.54 -2.97 -0.16
CA VAL A 43 5.08 -3.86 0.88
C VAL A 43 3.95 -4.60 1.59
N SER A 44 2.85 -3.94 1.95
CA SER A 44 1.70 -4.59 2.61
C SER A 44 1.07 -5.65 1.72
N MET A 45 0.91 -5.41 0.41
CA MET A 45 0.42 -6.41 -0.55
C MET A 45 1.30 -7.67 -0.60
N ILE A 46 2.64 -7.48 -0.55
CA ILE A 46 3.58 -8.60 -0.54
C ILE A 46 3.47 -9.40 0.75
N ILE A 47 3.43 -8.71 1.91
CA ILE A 47 3.30 -9.35 3.22
C ILE A 47 1.98 -10.11 3.33
N ASP A 48 0.86 -9.51 2.90
CA ASP A 48 -0.44 -10.17 2.90
C ASP A 48 -0.43 -11.45 2.05
N TYR A 49 0.10 -11.39 0.83
CA TYR A 49 0.20 -12.56 -0.03
C TYR A 49 1.04 -13.68 0.59
N LEU A 50 2.17 -13.35 1.20
CA LEU A 50 3.05 -14.32 1.85
C LEU A 50 2.41 -14.92 3.10
N THR A 51 1.81 -14.09 3.95
CA THR A 51 1.15 -14.57 5.19
C THR A 51 -0.10 -15.36 4.90
N GLY A 52 -0.92 -14.95 3.92
CA GLY A 52 -2.10 -15.70 3.48
C GLY A 52 -1.74 -17.07 2.89
N SER A 53 -0.69 -17.11 2.05
CA SER A 53 -0.18 -18.37 1.49
C SER A 53 0.33 -19.30 2.60
N ALA A 54 1.06 -18.77 3.59
CA ALA A 54 1.57 -19.53 4.72
C ALA A 54 0.43 -20.05 5.61
N ALA A 55 -0.60 -19.24 5.87
CA ALA A 55 -1.78 -19.64 6.64
C ALA A 55 -2.55 -20.77 5.94
N ALA A 56 -2.78 -20.65 4.63
CA ALA A 56 -3.45 -21.67 3.83
C ALA A 56 -2.66 -22.99 3.77
N LEU A 57 -1.32 -22.93 3.64
CA LEU A 57 -0.45 -24.10 3.69
C LEU A 57 -0.54 -24.79 5.06
N ARG A 58 -0.53 -24.03 6.15
CA ARG A 58 -0.65 -24.59 7.50
C ARG A 58 -2.00 -25.24 7.75
N ALA A 59 -3.08 -24.68 7.20
CA ALA A 59 -4.42 -25.25 7.28
C ALA A 59 -4.63 -26.47 6.37
N GLY A 60 -3.72 -26.76 5.43
CA GLY A 60 -3.92 -27.79 4.41
C GLY A 60 -4.91 -27.42 3.32
N GLU A 61 -5.28 -26.15 3.21
CA GLU A 61 -6.27 -25.61 2.28
C GLU A 61 -5.65 -24.86 1.10
N TRP A 62 -4.33 -24.89 0.96
CA TRP A 62 -3.64 -24.19 -0.12
C TRP A 62 -4.05 -24.70 -1.50
N SER A 63 -4.41 -23.80 -2.39
CA SER A 63 -4.71 -24.12 -3.77
C SER A 63 -4.13 -23.08 -4.74
N SER A 64 -3.64 -23.56 -5.89
CA SER A 64 -3.13 -22.69 -6.96
C SER A 64 -4.22 -21.76 -7.53
N LYS A 65 -5.48 -22.11 -7.40
CA LYS A 65 -6.61 -21.25 -7.82
C LYS A 65 -6.73 -20.08 -6.86
N ALA A 66 -6.81 -20.32 -5.54
CA ALA A 66 -6.92 -19.28 -4.54
C ALA A 66 -5.71 -18.32 -4.57
N ALA A 67 -4.49 -18.85 -4.79
CA ALA A 67 -3.29 -18.04 -4.95
C ALA A 67 -3.37 -17.10 -6.17
N ARG A 68 -3.86 -17.58 -7.31
CA ARG A 68 -4.08 -16.73 -8.50
C ARG A 68 -5.19 -15.70 -8.29
N ASP A 69 -6.29 -16.08 -7.65
CA ASP A 69 -7.39 -15.16 -7.36
C ASP A 69 -6.91 -14.02 -6.46
N GLY A 70 -6.07 -14.30 -5.45
CA GLY A 70 -5.42 -13.29 -4.62
C GLY A 70 -4.54 -12.32 -5.43
N ILE A 71 -3.79 -12.80 -6.43
CA ILE A 71 -3.02 -11.94 -7.34
C ILE A 71 -3.94 -11.04 -8.16
N TRP A 72 -5.04 -11.57 -8.71
CA TRP A 72 -5.99 -10.78 -9.49
C TRP A 72 -6.67 -9.68 -8.67
N HIS A 73 -6.98 -9.93 -7.40
CA HIS A 73 -7.44 -8.87 -6.49
C HIS A 73 -6.42 -7.74 -6.36
N LYS A 74 -5.14 -8.06 -6.21
CA LYS A 74 -4.07 -7.05 -6.12
C LYS A 74 -3.87 -6.29 -7.44
N VAL A 75 -4.01 -6.96 -8.58
CA VAL A 75 -4.04 -6.29 -9.90
C VAL A 75 -5.23 -5.31 -9.98
N GLY A 76 -6.40 -5.70 -9.50
CA GLY A 76 -7.57 -4.83 -9.45
C GLY A 76 -7.34 -3.58 -8.58
N SER A 77 -6.72 -3.73 -7.42
CA SER A 77 -6.38 -2.59 -6.55
C SER A 77 -5.37 -1.64 -7.20
N ILE A 78 -4.36 -2.17 -7.93
CA ILE A 78 -3.42 -1.35 -8.69
C ILE A 78 -4.15 -0.52 -9.76
N VAL A 79 -5.07 -1.13 -10.49
CA VAL A 79 -5.88 -0.42 -11.50
C VAL A 79 -6.71 0.69 -10.85
N ALA A 80 -7.35 0.43 -9.71
CA ALA A 80 -8.13 1.44 -8.99
C ALA A 80 -7.27 2.63 -8.55
N VAL A 81 -6.07 2.39 -8.03
CA VAL A 81 -5.12 3.47 -7.66
C VAL A 81 -4.67 4.27 -8.88
N ILE A 82 -4.39 3.59 -10.01
CA ILE A 82 -4.04 4.29 -11.27
C ILE A 82 -5.19 5.19 -11.72
N VAL A 83 -6.44 4.70 -11.68
CA VAL A 83 -7.62 5.49 -12.04
C VAL A 83 -7.77 6.69 -11.11
N ALA A 84 -7.62 6.51 -9.80
CA ALA A 84 -7.67 7.62 -8.83
C ALA A 84 -6.58 8.67 -9.10
N ALA A 85 -5.35 8.23 -9.43
CA ALA A 85 -4.25 9.12 -9.78
C ALA A 85 -4.50 9.89 -11.10
N LEU A 86 -5.08 9.23 -12.11
CA LEU A 86 -5.48 9.89 -13.35
C LEU A 86 -6.58 10.94 -13.12
N LEU A 87 -7.55 10.62 -12.26
CA LEU A 87 -8.60 11.59 -11.88
C LEU A 87 -8.01 12.78 -11.13
N ASP A 88 -7.06 12.58 -10.22
CA ASP A 88 -6.34 13.67 -9.55
C ASP A 88 -5.67 14.61 -10.56
N VAL A 89 -4.99 14.06 -11.58
CA VAL A 89 -4.37 14.85 -12.66
C VAL A 89 -5.42 15.61 -13.47
N VAL A 90 -6.50 14.96 -13.87
CA VAL A 90 -7.58 15.59 -14.66
C VAL A 90 -8.25 16.73 -13.87
N ILE A 91 -8.57 16.50 -12.61
CA ILE A 91 -9.18 17.52 -11.74
C ILE A 91 -8.22 18.71 -11.55
N GLY A 92 -6.94 18.44 -11.28
CA GLY A 92 -5.93 19.48 -11.16
C GLY A 92 -5.82 20.35 -12.42
N HIS A 93 -5.82 19.73 -13.61
CA HIS A 93 -5.82 20.46 -14.89
C HIS A 93 -7.10 21.25 -15.15
N LEU A 94 -8.26 20.68 -14.79
CA LEU A 94 -9.55 21.34 -14.90
C LEU A 94 -9.57 22.64 -14.07
N LEU A 95 -9.19 22.55 -12.81
CA LEU A 95 -9.15 23.69 -11.88
C LEU A 95 -8.16 24.76 -12.30
N ALA A 96 -7.03 24.37 -12.90
CA ALA A 96 -6.01 25.31 -13.36
C ALA A 96 -6.36 26.04 -14.66
N ASN A 97 -7.21 25.45 -15.53
CA ASN A 97 -7.38 25.95 -16.91
C ASN A 97 -8.83 26.30 -17.27
N VAL A 98 -9.83 25.98 -16.46
CA VAL A 98 -11.25 26.28 -16.74
C VAL A 98 -11.73 27.40 -15.83
N PRO A 99 -12.00 28.60 -16.36
CA PRO A 99 -12.51 29.70 -15.56
C PRO A 99 -13.89 29.39 -14.95
N GLY A 100 -14.11 29.78 -13.70
CA GLY A 100 -15.37 29.59 -12.99
C GLY A 100 -15.54 28.21 -12.35
N VAL A 101 -14.56 27.34 -12.45
CA VAL A 101 -14.52 26.08 -11.70
C VAL A 101 -13.65 26.30 -10.46
N GLU A 102 -14.29 26.39 -9.30
CA GLU A 102 -13.62 26.58 -8.02
C GLU A 102 -14.10 25.50 -7.03
N LEU A 103 -13.16 24.94 -6.27
CA LEU A 103 -13.49 24.08 -5.13
C LEU A 103 -13.40 24.90 -3.84
N PRO A 104 -14.21 24.57 -2.81
CA PRO A 104 -14.17 25.26 -1.52
C PRO A 104 -12.90 24.99 -0.71
N PHE A 105 -11.94 24.29 -1.30
CA PHE A 105 -10.64 23.94 -0.71
C PHE A 105 -9.56 23.89 -1.78
N THR A 106 -8.30 24.07 -1.36
CA THR A 106 -7.16 23.94 -2.27
C THR A 106 -6.97 22.48 -2.64
N TYR A 107 -7.22 22.14 -3.90
CA TYR A 107 -7.01 20.82 -4.44
C TYR A 107 -5.56 20.66 -4.91
N THR A 108 -4.86 19.67 -4.38
CA THR A 108 -3.54 19.28 -4.88
C THR A 108 -3.58 17.84 -5.39
N VAL A 109 -3.71 16.88 -4.47
CA VAL A 109 -3.88 15.46 -4.73
C VAL A 109 -4.74 14.92 -3.58
N LEU A 110 -5.87 14.29 -3.87
CA LEU A 110 -6.81 13.82 -2.84
C LEU A 110 -7.23 12.37 -3.04
N LEU A 111 -7.65 12.01 -4.27
CA LEU A 111 -8.27 10.72 -4.52
C LEU A 111 -7.26 9.56 -4.39
N SER A 112 -6.10 9.69 -5.02
CA SER A 112 -5.11 8.62 -5.00
C SER A 112 -4.53 8.35 -3.59
N PRO A 113 -4.20 9.34 -2.75
CA PRO A 113 -3.80 9.07 -1.38
C PRO A 113 -4.91 8.40 -0.56
N LEU A 114 -6.15 8.83 -0.71
CA LEU A 114 -7.28 8.26 0.04
C LEU A 114 -7.49 6.79 -0.33
N VAL A 115 -7.48 6.47 -1.63
CA VAL A 115 -7.61 5.10 -2.14
C VAL A 115 -6.44 4.22 -1.71
N VAL A 116 -5.20 4.73 -1.77
CA VAL A 116 -4.02 3.96 -1.34
C VAL A 116 -4.07 3.68 0.17
N ILE A 117 -4.43 4.68 1.00
CA ILE A 117 -4.56 4.48 2.45
C ILE A 117 -5.66 3.45 2.75
N TRP A 118 -6.79 3.50 2.05
CA TRP A 118 -7.85 2.51 2.19
C TRP A 118 -7.34 1.09 1.91
N TYR A 119 -6.62 0.88 0.81
CA TYR A 119 -6.03 -0.42 0.51
C TYR A 119 -4.97 -0.85 1.53
N ILE A 120 -4.14 0.07 2.05
CA ILE A 120 -3.17 -0.26 3.13
C ILE A 120 -3.91 -0.81 4.36
N LEU A 121 -5.02 -0.19 4.75
CA LEU A 121 -5.80 -0.63 5.91
C LEU A 121 -6.44 -2.00 5.67
N THR A 122 -6.99 -2.24 4.47
CA THR A 122 -7.52 -3.54 4.07
C THR A 122 -6.44 -4.63 4.09
N GLU A 123 -5.25 -4.36 3.50
CA GLU A 123 -4.11 -5.29 3.55
C GLU A 123 -3.65 -5.54 5.01
N ALA A 124 -3.60 -4.48 5.84
CA ALA A 124 -3.23 -4.62 7.25
C ALA A 124 -4.23 -5.49 8.03
N GLY A 125 -5.53 -5.37 7.75
CA GLY A 125 -6.57 -6.26 8.30
C GLY A 125 -6.31 -7.72 7.94
N SER A 126 -6.12 -8.00 6.66
CA SER A 126 -5.83 -9.34 6.14
C SER A 126 -4.54 -9.92 6.73
N ILE A 127 -3.46 -9.12 6.82
CA ILE A 127 -2.19 -9.56 7.43
C ILE A 127 -2.38 -9.98 8.88
N ILE A 128 -3.18 -9.24 9.65
CA ILE A 128 -3.46 -9.55 11.06
C ILE A 128 -4.29 -10.83 11.18
N GLU A 129 -5.30 -11.01 10.34
CA GLU A 129 -6.10 -12.23 10.29
C GLU A 129 -5.22 -13.45 9.94
N ASN A 130 -4.37 -13.32 8.92
CA ASN A 130 -3.41 -14.35 8.54
C ASN A 130 -2.43 -14.68 9.67
N ALA A 131 -1.91 -13.65 10.37
CA ALA A 131 -1.03 -13.85 11.52
C ALA A 131 -1.75 -14.58 12.66
N GLY A 132 -3.02 -14.28 12.93
CA GLY A 132 -3.86 -14.99 13.87
C GLY A 132 -4.05 -16.47 13.48
N ALA A 133 -4.31 -16.75 12.20
CA ALA A 133 -4.41 -18.11 11.67
C ALA A 133 -3.09 -18.90 11.80
N LEU A 134 -1.96 -18.19 11.73
CA LEU A 134 -0.62 -18.75 11.99
C LEU A 134 -0.34 -18.95 13.49
N GLY A 135 -1.25 -18.52 14.39
CA GLY A 135 -1.15 -18.72 15.84
C GLY A 135 -0.51 -17.57 16.60
N ALA A 136 -0.33 -16.40 15.97
CA ALA A 136 0.14 -15.21 16.68
C ALA A 136 -0.95 -14.66 17.62
N PRO A 137 -0.62 -14.22 18.85
CA PRO A 137 -1.57 -13.57 19.72
C PRO A 137 -1.83 -12.14 19.22
N ILE A 138 -3.01 -11.90 18.65
CA ILE A 138 -3.40 -10.58 18.12
C ILE A 138 -4.16 -9.78 19.20
N PRO A 139 -3.68 -8.58 19.57
CA PRO A 139 -4.38 -7.71 20.48
C PRO A 139 -5.70 -7.23 19.87
N VAL A 140 -6.82 -7.42 20.58
CA VAL A 140 -8.16 -7.02 20.11
C VAL A 140 -8.25 -5.51 19.79
N TRP A 141 -7.53 -4.67 20.53
CA TRP A 141 -7.52 -3.23 20.26
C TRP A 141 -6.90 -2.88 18.89
N LEU A 142 -5.93 -3.68 18.42
CA LEU A 142 -5.30 -3.46 17.12
C LEU A 142 -6.28 -3.70 15.97
N THR A 143 -7.01 -4.80 16.00
CA THR A 143 -8.07 -5.11 15.02
C THR A 143 -9.16 -4.03 15.01
N LYS A 144 -9.61 -3.59 16.19
CA LYS A 144 -10.60 -2.52 16.30
C LYS A 144 -10.09 -1.18 15.77
N MET A 145 -8.82 -0.88 15.97
CA MET A 145 -8.21 0.36 15.47
C MET A 145 -8.16 0.38 13.94
N ILE A 146 -7.77 -0.73 13.30
CA ILE A 146 -7.75 -0.83 11.83
C ILE A 146 -9.17 -0.65 11.28
N ALA A 147 -10.16 -1.35 11.81
CA ALA A 147 -11.55 -1.22 11.37
C ALA A 147 -12.10 0.21 11.57
N ALA A 148 -11.72 0.89 12.66
CA ALA A 148 -12.12 2.27 12.90
C ALA A 148 -11.47 3.25 11.90
N LEU A 149 -10.19 3.03 11.54
CA LEU A 149 -9.49 3.83 10.55
C LEU A 149 -10.07 3.61 9.14
N GLU A 150 -10.37 2.38 8.76
CA GLU A 150 -11.02 2.04 7.49
C GLU A 150 -12.38 2.73 7.36
N SER A 151 -13.24 2.61 8.38
CA SER A 151 -14.53 3.31 8.44
C SER A 151 -14.39 4.85 8.33
N LYS A 152 -13.30 5.41 8.88
CA LYS A 152 -13.05 6.86 8.79
C LYS A 152 -12.64 7.28 7.38
N VAL A 153 -11.87 6.48 6.69
CA VAL A 153 -11.51 6.71 5.29
C VAL A 153 -12.73 6.61 4.39
N ASP A 154 -13.62 5.65 4.62
CA ASP A 154 -14.90 5.51 3.91
C ASP A 154 -15.80 6.73 4.14
N GLU A 155 -15.90 7.23 5.37
CA GLU A 155 -16.66 8.44 5.70
C GLU A 155 -16.12 9.67 4.91
N VAL A 156 -14.80 9.83 4.85
CA VAL A 156 -14.17 10.91 4.07
C VAL A 156 -14.48 10.75 2.58
N GLY A 157 -14.34 9.54 2.02
CA GLY A 157 -14.66 9.25 0.62
C GLY A 157 -16.12 9.55 0.28
N ASN A 158 -17.07 9.13 1.13
CA ASN A 158 -18.49 9.37 0.94
C ASN A 158 -18.85 10.86 1.07
N SER A 159 -18.20 11.60 1.96
CA SER A 159 -18.46 13.05 2.15
C SER A 159 -18.09 13.91 0.93
N ILE A 160 -17.23 13.38 0.04
CA ILE A 160 -16.89 14.04 -1.24
C ILE A 160 -18.05 13.92 -2.24
N HIS A 161 -18.84 12.84 -2.17
CA HIS A 161 -19.97 12.60 -3.05
C HIS A 161 -21.20 13.44 -2.68
N ASP A 162 -21.40 13.75 -1.39
CA ASP A 162 -22.63 14.38 -0.86
C ASP A 162 -22.61 15.92 -0.91
N LYS A 163 -21.58 16.54 -1.51
CA LYS A 163 -21.45 17.99 -1.72
C LYS A 163 -21.46 18.36 -3.20
#